data_d2f2cd54e42a73d534f00234a5644105
#
_entry.id   d2f2cd54e42a73d534f00234a5644105
#
_cell.length_a   1.000
_cell.length_b   1.000
_cell.length_c   1.000
_cell.angle_alpha   90.00
_cell.angle_beta   90.00
_cell.angle_gamma   90.00
#
_symmetry.space_group_name_H-M   'P 1'
#
loop_
_entity.id
_entity.type
_entity.pdbx_description
1 polymer ?
#
loop_
_entity_poly.entity_id
_entity_poly.type
_entity_poly.pdbx_seq_one_letter_code
_entity_poly.pdbx_strand_id
1 'polypeptide(L)' 'MRLTLKALRANSNMKQSEVAQKLGISATTWSKWENGKSFPDVTQVKEIEKLFGVAYDDIIFLR' A
#
# COMPACT_ATOMS: atom_id res chain seq x y z
N MET A 1 10.62 10.82 -4.44
CA MET A 1 10.38 9.82 -5.51
C MET A 1 8.97 9.27 -5.37
N ARG A 2 8.28 9.10 -6.48
CA ARG A 2 6.89 8.60 -6.47
C ARG A 2 6.86 7.15 -6.91
N LEU A 3 6.20 6.31 -6.10
CA LEU A 3 6.14 4.86 -6.35
C LEU A 3 4.70 4.37 -6.21
N THR A 4 4.35 3.35 -6.99
CA THR A 4 3.08 2.65 -6.82
C THR A 4 3.12 1.82 -5.54
N LEU A 5 1.93 1.43 -5.04
CA LEU A 5 1.86 0.54 -3.86
C LEU A 5 2.60 -0.76 -4.12
N LYS A 6 2.49 -1.30 -5.33
CA LYS A 6 3.20 -2.52 -5.71
C LYS A 6 4.71 -2.33 -5.63
N ALA A 7 5.22 -1.19 -6.13
CA ALA A 7 6.65 -0.89 -6.09
C ALA A 7 7.15 -0.70 -4.66
N LEU A 8 6.37 -0.01 -3.81
CA LEU A 8 6.71 0.14 -2.40
C LEU A 8 6.87 -1.21 -1.72
N ARG A 9 5.90 -2.09 -1.95
CA ARG A 9 5.93 -3.44 -1.39
C ARG A 9 7.14 -4.23 -1.90
N ALA A 10 7.37 -4.21 -3.21
CA ALA A 10 8.48 -4.94 -3.82
C ALA A 10 9.83 -4.45 -3.31
N ASN A 11 9.99 -3.14 -3.17
CA ASN A 11 11.23 -2.55 -2.66
C ASN A 11 11.48 -2.91 -1.19
N SER A 12 10.44 -3.26 -0.46
CA SER A 12 10.54 -3.69 0.94
C SER A 12 10.67 -5.21 1.09
N ASN A 13 10.74 -5.94 -0.02
CA ASN A 13 10.88 -7.40 -0.05
C ASN A 13 9.74 -8.11 0.70
N MET A 14 8.53 -7.56 0.61
CA MET A 14 7.36 -8.14 1.28
C MET A 14 6.39 -8.74 0.27
N LYS A 15 5.75 -9.83 0.69
CA LYS A 15 4.63 -10.40 -0.05
C LYS A 15 3.35 -9.61 0.26
N GLN A 16 2.34 -9.71 -0.60
CA GLN A 16 1.05 -9.06 -0.36
C GLN A 16 0.46 -9.46 1.00
N SER A 17 0.56 -10.73 1.36
CA SER A 17 0.07 -11.22 2.64
C SER A 17 0.79 -10.59 3.83
N GLU A 18 2.09 -10.35 3.70
CA GLU A 18 2.88 -9.74 4.77
C GLU A 18 2.47 -8.28 5.00
N VAL A 19 2.34 -7.52 3.92
CA VAL A 19 1.91 -6.12 4.01
C VAL A 19 0.50 -6.04 4.60
N ALA A 20 -0.41 -6.88 4.10
CA ALA A 20 -1.78 -6.91 4.58
C ALA A 20 -1.83 -7.21 6.07
N GLN A 21 -1.04 -8.17 6.55
CA GLN A 21 -0.98 -8.50 7.96
C GLN A 21 -0.52 -7.31 8.79
N LYS A 22 0.50 -6.60 8.33
CA LYS A 22 1.03 -5.43 9.05
C LYS A 22 0.01 -4.28 9.10
N LEU A 23 -0.85 -4.18 8.09
CA LEU A 23 -1.86 -3.15 8.04
C LEU A 23 -3.21 -3.57 8.65
N GLY A 24 -3.33 -4.84 9.07
CA GLY A 24 -4.56 -5.36 9.66
C GLY A 24 -5.69 -5.53 8.65
N ILE A 25 -5.36 -5.82 7.39
CA ILE A 25 -6.33 -6.02 6.31
C ILE A 25 -6.08 -7.37 5.64
N SER A 26 -6.99 -7.79 4.77
CA SER A 26 -6.81 -9.03 4.00
C SER A 26 -5.88 -8.80 2.82
N ALA A 27 -5.21 -9.86 2.37
CA ALA A 27 -4.37 -9.81 1.17
C ALA A 27 -5.20 -9.43 -0.06
N THR A 28 -6.46 -9.84 -0.10
CA THR A 28 -7.37 -9.48 -1.20
C THR A 28 -7.60 -7.97 -1.24
N THR A 29 -7.80 -7.33 -0.09
CA THR A 29 -7.96 -5.88 -0.02
C THR A 29 -6.71 -5.17 -0.52
N TRP A 30 -5.54 -5.60 -0.06
CA TRP A 30 -4.28 -5.01 -0.51
C TRP A 30 -4.11 -5.17 -2.03
N SER A 31 -4.41 -6.36 -2.56
CA SER A 31 -4.33 -6.63 -3.99
C SER A 31 -5.23 -5.69 -4.81
N LYS A 32 -6.45 -5.44 -4.31
CA LYS A 32 -7.35 -4.50 -4.96
C LYS A 32 -6.79 -3.09 -5.00
N TRP A 33 -6.12 -2.66 -3.93
CA TRP A 33 -5.47 -1.35 -3.90
C TRP A 33 -4.33 -1.28 -4.92
N GLU A 34 -3.52 -2.33 -5.03
CA GLU A 34 -2.42 -2.39 -6.01
C GLU A 34 -2.94 -2.32 -7.45
N ASN A 35 -4.12 -2.86 -7.70
CA ASN A 35 -4.69 -2.94 -9.04
C ASN A 35 -5.67 -1.81 -9.36
N GLY A 36 -5.85 -0.86 -8.45
CA GLY A 36 -6.74 0.27 -8.66
C GLY A 36 -8.22 -0.05 -8.62
N LYS A 37 -8.60 -1.21 -8.06
CA LYS A 37 -10.00 -1.63 -7.96
C LYS A 37 -10.70 -1.06 -6.73
N SER A 38 -9.95 -0.69 -5.72
CA SER A 38 -10.44 0.03 -4.56
C SER A 38 -9.30 0.88 -4.00
N PHE A 39 -9.61 1.71 -3.02
CA PHE A 39 -8.64 2.66 -2.48
C PHE A 39 -8.71 2.67 -0.96
N PRO A 40 -7.56 2.86 -0.29
CA PRO A 40 -7.55 2.99 1.16
C PRO A 40 -8.22 4.29 1.61
N ASP A 41 -8.85 4.27 2.78
CA ASP A 41 -9.36 5.49 3.39
C ASP A 41 -8.21 6.29 4.03
N VAL A 42 -8.53 7.46 4.59
CA VAL A 42 -7.53 8.36 5.16
C VAL A 42 -6.71 7.68 6.26
N THR A 43 -7.35 6.94 7.15
CA THR A 43 -6.68 6.23 8.23
C THR A 43 -5.72 5.17 7.67
N GLN A 44 -6.17 4.43 6.68
CA GLN A 44 -5.38 3.38 6.05
C GLN A 44 -4.19 3.99 5.29
N VAL A 45 -4.39 5.13 4.63
CA VAL A 45 -3.28 5.84 3.96
C VAL A 45 -2.21 6.22 4.97
N LYS A 46 -2.60 6.71 6.15
CA LYS A 46 -1.64 7.07 7.19
C LYS A 46 -0.84 5.86 7.66
N GLU A 47 -1.48 4.70 7.76
CA GLU A 47 -0.78 3.47 8.14
C GLU A 47 0.21 3.04 7.05
N ILE A 48 -0.16 3.21 5.77
CA ILE A 48 0.74 2.94 4.66
C ILE A 48 1.95 3.87 4.72
N GLU A 49 1.74 5.15 4.97
CA GLU A 49 2.82 6.12 5.12
C GLU A 49 3.81 5.70 6.20
N LYS A 50 3.30 5.27 7.35
CA LYS A 50 4.13 4.82 8.46
C LYS A 50 4.90 3.55 8.12
N LEU A 51 4.23 2.59 7.51
CA LEU A 51 4.83 1.30 7.20
C LEU A 51 6.00 1.43 6.23
N PHE A 52 5.85 2.26 5.20
CA PHE A 52 6.87 2.42 4.16
C PHE A 52 7.76 3.64 4.35
N GLY A 53 7.46 4.49 5.33
CA GLY A 53 8.25 5.69 5.56
C GLY A 53 8.16 6.70 4.43
N VAL A 54 6.99 6.85 3.83
CA VAL A 54 6.75 7.76 2.69
C VAL A 54 5.61 8.72 3.00
N ALA A 55 5.58 9.84 2.28
CA ALA A 55 4.46 10.78 2.35
C ALA A 55 3.39 10.38 1.32
N TYR A 56 2.17 10.83 1.56
CA TYR A 56 1.06 10.58 0.62
C TYR A 56 1.42 10.99 -0.81
N ASP A 57 2.08 12.13 -0.97
CA ASP A 57 2.44 12.65 -2.30
C ASP A 57 3.47 11.78 -3.02
N ASP A 58 4.14 10.89 -2.30
CA ASP A 58 5.12 9.96 -2.88
C ASP A 58 4.47 8.69 -3.41
N ILE A 59 3.17 8.52 -3.18
CA ILE A 59 2.44 7.30 -3.57
C ILE A 59 1.65 7.56 -4.85
N ILE A 60 1.82 6.67 -5.82
CA ILE A 60 1.02 6.69 -7.05
C ILE A 60 -0.08 5.64 -6.89
N PHE A 61 -1.33 6.10 -6.82
CA PHE A 61 -2.48 5.20 -6.78
C PHE A 61 -2.97 4.94 -8.20
N LEU A 62 -3.10 3.67 -8.57
CA LEU A 62 -3.66 3.29 -9.86
C LEU A 62 -5.16 3.55 -9.87
N ARG A 63 -5.66 3.89 -11.05
CA ARG A 63 -7.08 4.18 -11.23
C ARG A 63 -7.66 3.44 -12.42
#